data_cfc8a5e57ffce3b18fd7c62c3ebbae5c
#
_entry.id   cfc8a5e57ffce3b18fd7c62c3ebbae5c
#
_cell.length_a   1.000
_cell.length_b   1.000
_cell.length_c   1.000
_cell.angle_alpha   90.00
_cell.angle_beta   90.00
_cell.angle_gamma   90.00
#
_symmetry.space_group_name_H-M   'P 1'
#
loop_
_entity.id
_entity.type
_entity.pdbx_description
1 polymer ?
#
loop_
_entity_poly.entity_id
_entity_poly.type
_entity_poly.pdbx_seq_one_letter_code
_entity_poly.pdbx_strand_id
1 'polypeptide(L)'
;KPAPKPVKLSGSIIGSTYSVDYDSGQQSTTVNTKNNVFDNNFDTYFASYDRSGTWVGLDLGSRHIITKIGYSPRITQSHRVELAVIEGANNPDFSDALPIHMIKDSAPERQMTYEQTNCSRGFRYVRYVSPNDVRCNLAELEFYGYEGEGDDSKLYQLTNLPTVVINT
;
A
#
# COMPACT_ATOMS: atom_id res chain seq x y z
N LYS A 1 -16.51 19.10 -15.11
CA LYS A 1 -16.86 18.87 -13.70
C LYS A 1 -15.60 18.59 -12.90
N PRO A 2 -15.34 19.34 -11.85
CA PRO A 2 -14.14 19.10 -11.05
C PRO A 2 -14.20 17.75 -10.33
N ALA A 3 -13.03 17.17 -10.09
CA ALA A 3 -12.93 15.96 -9.31
C ALA A 3 -13.36 16.22 -7.85
N PRO A 4 -13.89 15.22 -7.16
CA PRO A 4 -14.17 15.33 -5.73
C PRO A 4 -12.91 15.65 -4.93
N LYS A 5 -13.08 16.27 -3.78
CA LYS A 5 -11.97 16.55 -2.89
C LYS A 5 -11.48 15.26 -2.23
N PRO A 6 -10.18 14.96 -2.28
CA PRO A 6 -9.67 13.77 -1.62
C PRO A 6 -9.87 13.81 -0.10
N VAL A 7 -10.15 12.65 0.48
CA VAL A 7 -10.26 12.45 1.93
C VAL A 7 -9.45 11.23 2.34
N LYS A 8 -9.16 11.13 3.63
CA LYS A 8 -8.55 9.92 4.17
C LYS A 8 -9.55 8.77 4.05
N LEU A 9 -9.13 7.68 3.45
CA LEU A 9 -9.97 6.53 3.18
C LEU A 9 -9.91 5.53 4.32
N SER A 10 -10.99 4.77 4.49
CA SER A 10 -11.08 3.70 5.48
C SER A 10 -11.69 2.47 4.83
N GLY A 11 -11.54 1.33 5.49
CA GLY A 11 -12.07 0.08 5.00
C GLY A 11 -11.73 -1.08 5.92
N SER A 12 -11.98 -2.29 5.46
CA SER A 12 -11.61 -3.50 6.19
C SER A 12 -10.11 -3.76 6.02
N ILE A 13 -9.43 -4.07 7.11
CA ILE A 13 -7.99 -4.34 7.09
C ILE A 13 -7.75 -5.73 6.52
N ILE A 14 -6.91 -5.79 5.49
CA ILE A 14 -6.52 -7.02 4.82
C ILE A 14 -5.00 -7.13 4.80
N GLY A 15 -4.48 -8.33 4.62
CA GLY A 15 -3.04 -8.52 4.51
C GLY A 15 -2.56 -9.84 5.09
N SER A 16 -1.26 -9.95 5.20
CA SER A 16 -0.60 -11.15 5.69
C SER A 16 -1.14 -11.56 7.07
N THR A 17 -1.42 -12.85 7.22
CA THR A 17 -2.12 -13.37 8.39
C THR A 17 -1.26 -13.32 9.64
N TYR A 18 0.03 -13.66 9.51
CA TYR A 18 0.88 -13.88 10.68
C TYR A 18 1.86 -12.74 10.90
N SER A 19 1.97 -12.35 12.15
CA SER A 19 2.98 -11.45 12.68
C SER A 19 3.96 -12.20 13.55
N VAL A 20 4.98 -11.54 14.05
CA VAL A 20 5.93 -12.14 14.97
C VAL A 20 5.74 -11.56 16.37
N ASP A 21 5.69 -12.48 17.34
CA ASP A 21 5.79 -12.13 18.74
C ASP A 21 7.27 -12.20 19.12
N TYR A 22 7.90 -11.06 19.35
CA TYR A 22 9.33 -11.01 19.65
C TYR A 22 9.69 -11.56 21.03
N ASP A 23 8.72 -11.63 21.95
CA ASP A 23 8.97 -12.22 23.27
C ASP A 23 9.13 -13.74 23.19
N SER A 24 8.34 -14.39 22.35
CA SER A 24 8.39 -15.85 22.19
C SER A 24 9.13 -16.29 20.92
N GLY A 25 9.28 -15.40 19.96
CA GLY A 25 9.83 -15.73 18.65
C GLY A 25 8.85 -16.49 17.75
N GLN A 26 7.60 -16.66 18.16
CA GLN A 26 6.62 -17.46 17.45
C GLN A 26 5.70 -16.63 16.57
N GLN A 27 4.99 -17.31 15.67
CA GLN A 27 3.90 -16.70 14.92
C GLN A 27 2.81 -16.22 15.86
N SER A 28 2.20 -15.10 15.50
CA SER A 28 1.11 -14.51 16.27
C SER A 28 0.04 -13.98 15.33
N THR A 29 -1.19 -13.93 15.83
CA THR A 29 -2.29 -13.22 15.19
C THR A 29 -2.83 -12.12 16.09
N THR A 30 -2.15 -11.83 17.20
CA THR A 30 -2.61 -10.84 18.19
C THR A 30 -1.56 -9.79 18.53
N VAL A 31 -0.28 -10.09 18.34
CA VAL A 31 0.84 -9.19 18.70
C VAL A 31 1.52 -8.69 17.44
N ASN A 32 1.78 -7.40 17.35
CA ASN A 32 2.45 -6.74 16.22
C ASN A 32 1.76 -7.01 14.89
N THR A 33 0.44 -7.04 14.91
CA THR A 33 -0.38 -7.41 13.75
C THR A 33 -0.55 -6.23 12.78
N LYS A 34 -1.04 -6.55 11.58
CA LYS A 34 -1.34 -5.55 10.56
C LYS A 34 -2.35 -4.49 11.02
N ASN A 35 -3.17 -4.80 12.02
CA ASN A 35 -4.12 -3.83 12.56
C ASN A 35 -3.43 -2.60 13.14
N ASN A 36 -2.17 -2.75 13.60
CA ASN A 36 -1.43 -1.66 14.20
C ASN A 36 -1.11 -0.53 13.21
N VAL A 37 -1.11 -0.80 11.90
CA VAL A 37 -0.80 0.25 10.93
C VAL A 37 -1.95 1.25 10.72
N PHE A 38 -3.10 1.00 11.32
CA PHE A 38 -4.27 1.87 11.21
C PHE A 38 -4.77 2.35 12.58
N ASP A 39 -3.91 2.34 13.60
CA ASP A 39 -4.30 2.66 14.97
C ASP A 39 -3.93 4.08 15.43
N ASN A 40 -3.36 4.90 14.55
CA ASN A 40 -2.90 6.27 14.85
C ASN A 40 -1.85 6.34 15.97
N ASN A 41 -1.01 5.30 16.06
CA ASN A 41 0.02 5.22 17.09
C ASN A 41 1.37 4.89 16.43
N PHE A 42 2.33 5.80 16.50
CA PHE A 42 3.65 5.58 15.90
C PHE A 42 4.51 4.57 16.67
N ASP A 43 4.13 4.21 17.88
CA ASP A 43 4.92 3.29 18.71
C ASP A 43 4.53 1.83 18.52
N THR A 44 3.34 1.56 17.97
CA THR A 44 2.91 0.23 17.55
C THR A 44 3.24 0.02 16.08
N TYR A 45 3.34 -1.23 15.67
CA TYR A 45 3.74 -1.54 14.29
C TYR A 45 3.25 -2.93 13.88
N PHE A 46 3.23 -3.13 12.58
CA PHE A 46 3.15 -4.47 12.01
C PHE A 46 4.56 -5.01 11.83
N ALA A 47 4.77 -6.23 12.27
CA ALA A 47 5.98 -7.00 11.96
C ALA A 47 5.52 -8.35 11.41
N SER A 48 5.58 -8.53 10.11
CA SER A 48 5.15 -9.79 9.50
C SER A 48 6.06 -10.94 9.93
N TYR A 49 5.50 -12.14 10.04
CA TYR A 49 6.28 -13.32 10.37
C TYR A 49 7.23 -13.68 9.23
N ASP A 50 6.70 -13.74 8.01
CA ASP A 50 7.50 -14.01 6.83
C ASP A 50 8.27 -12.77 6.38
N ARG A 51 9.33 -13.00 5.60
CA ARG A 51 10.20 -11.94 5.10
C ARG A 51 10.00 -11.66 3.61
N SER A 52 9.13 -12.39 2.95
CA SER A 52 8.86 -12.21 1.53
C SER A 52 7.39 -12.39 1.25
N GLY A 53 6.88 -11.63 0.28
CA GLY A 53 5.48 -11.71 -0.12
C GLY A 53 4.50 -11.17 0.91
N THR A 54 4.96 -10.34 1.86
CA THR A 54 4.10 -9.82 2.93
C THR A 54 3.57 -8.45 2.61
N TRP A 55 2.39 -8.15 3.10
CA TRP A 55 1.69 -6.92 2.75
C TRP A 55 0.58 -6.60 3.74
N VAL A 56 0.11 -5.37 3.69
CA VAL A 56 -1.03 -4.89 4.47
C VAL A 56 -1.77 -3.84 3.65
N GLY A 57 -3.08 -3.82 3.77
CA GLY A 57 -3.88 -2.87 3.03
C GLY A 57 -5.32 -2.81 3.49
N LEU A 58 -6.16 -2.28 2.62
CA LEU A 58 -7.58 -2.07 2.89
C LEU A 58 -8.44 -2.60 1.74
N ASP A 59 -9.56 -3.20 2.10
CA ASP A 59 -10.71 -3.34 1.22
C ASP A 59 -11.59 -2.11 1.43
N LEU A 60 -11.61 -1.23 0.43
CA LEU A 60 -12.35 0.03 0.51
C LEU A 60 -13.86 -0.15 0.29
N GLY A 61 -14.30 -1.35 -0.09
CA GLY A 61 -15.71 -1.64 -0.32
C GLY A 61 -16.22 -1.23 -1.68
N SER A 62 -15.64 -0.24 -2.31
CA SER A 62 -15.93 0.22 -3.66
C SER A 62 -14.66 0.84 -4.27
N ARG A 63 -14.70 1.11 -5.57
CA ARG A 63 -13.53 1.66 -6.27
C ARG A 63 -13.28 3.10 -5.86
N HIS A 64 -12.01 3.40 -5.60
CA HIS A 64 -11.53 4.73 -5.24
C HIS A 64 -10.28 5.06 -6.05
N ILE A 65 -10.15 6.33 -6.41
CA ILE A 65 -8.94 6.85 -7.04
C ILE A 65 -8.02 7.34 -5.92
N ILE A 66 -6.83 6.80 -5.86
CA ILE A 66 -5.86 7.11 -4.81
C ILE A 66 -5.00 8.27 -5.27
N THR A 67 -5.04 9.37 -4.55
CA THR A 67 -4.32 10.60 -4.90
C THR A 67 -3.06 10.82 -4.08
N LYS A 68 -3.03 10.25 -2.87
CA LYS A 68 -1.91 10.44 -1.94
C LYS A 68 -1.85 9.25 -1.00
N ILE A 69 -0.65 8.88 -0.60
CA ILE A 69 -0.42 7.91 0.47
C ILE A 69 0.34 8.57 1.60
N GLY A 70 0.16 8.05 2.80
CA GLY A 70 0.95 8.42 3.96
C GLY A 70 1.45 7.16 4.66
N TYR A 71 2.65 7.22 5.19
CA TYR A 71 3.21 6.08 5.91
C TYR A 71 4.23 6.53 6.94
N SER A 72 4.45 5.67 7.94
CA SER A 72 5.51 5.84 8.92
C SER A 72 6.17 4.49 9.14
N PRO A 73 7.51 4.43 9.13
CA PRO A 73 8.19 3.17 9.35
C PRO A 73 8.09 2.74 10.82
N ARG A 74 8.29 1.45 11.05
CA ARG A 74 8.51 0.97 12.40
C ARG A 74 9.71 1.70 13.01
N ILE A 75 9.58 2.16 14.26
CA ILE A 75 10.68 2.80 14.99
C ILE A 75 11.91 1.88 14.96
N THR A 76 13.08 2.47 14.79
CA THR A 76 14.39 1.83 14.62
C THR A 76 14.57 1.06 13.31
N GLN A 77 13.56 1.08 12.42
CA GLN A 77 13.61 0.34 11.15
C GLN A 77 13.27 1.22 9.94
N SER A 78 13.75 2.45 9.94
CA SER A 78 13.44 3.45 8.90
C SER A 78 13.74 2.97 7.47
N HIS A 79 14.76 2.15 7.31
CA HIS A 79 15.20 1.66 6.01
C HIS A 79 14.27 0.58 5.42
N ARG A 80 13.41 -0.04 6.22
CA ARG A 80 12.60 -1.18 5.76
C ARG A 80 11.41 -0.80 4.90
N VAL A 81 11.17 0.50 4.70
CA VAL A 81 10.18 0.97 3.73
C VAL A 81 10.78 1.18 2.34
N GLU A 82 12.10 1.19 2.20
CA GLU A 82 12.75 1.39 0.90
C GLU A 82 12.34 0.29 -0.07
N LEU A 83 11.86 0.70 -1.26
CA LEU A 83 11.41 -0.17 -2.34
C LEU A 83 10.08 -0.88 -2.06
N ALA A 84 9.34 -0.48 -1.03
CA ALA A 84 7.97 -0.92 -0.87
C ALA A 84 7.12 -0.38 -2.01
N VAL A 85 6.14 -1.15 -2.44
CA VAL A 85 5.26 -0.80 -3.56
C VAL A 85 3.83 -0.68 -3.07
N ILE A 86 3.18 0.41 -3.45
CA ILE A 86 1.74 0.57 -3.25
C ILE A 86 1.06 0.03 -4.49
N GLU A 87 0.11 -0.87 -4.29
CA GLU A 87 -0.65 -1.49 -5.37
C GLU A 87 -2.14 -1.31 -5.19
N GLY A 88 -2.85 -1.26 -6.30
CA GLY A 88 -4.31 -1.31 -6.33
C GLY A 88 -4.79 -2.47 -7.16
N ALA A 89 -5.95 -3.01 -6.80
CA ALA A 89 -6.58 -4.11 -7.51
C ALA A 89 -8.10 -4.02 -7.39
N ASN A 90 -8.79 -4.70 -8.29
CA ASN A 90 -10.25 -4.85 -8.21
C ASN A 90 -10.67 -6.30 -7.98
N ASN A 91 -9.72 -7.23 -8.03
CA ASN A 91 -9.91 -8.61 -7.62
C ASN A 91 -9.37 -8.80 -6.20
N PRO A 92 -10.10 -9.49 -5.31
CA PRO A 92 -9.67 -9.61 -3.91
C PRO A 92 -8.38 -10.40 -3.73
N ASP A 93 -7.98 -11.20 -4.71
CA ASP A 93 -6.73 -11.95 -4.69
C ASP A 93 -5.55 -11.16 -5.30
N PHE A 94 -5.79 -9.91 -5.68
CA PHE A 94 -4.80 -9.03 -6.31
C PHE A 94 -4.23 -9.59 -7.64
N SER A 95 -4.95 -10.49 -8.30
CA SER A 95 -4.50 -11.03 -9.59
C SER A 95 -4.41 -9.96 -10.68
N ASP A 96 -5.16 -8.87 -10.55
CA ASP A 96 -5.14 -7.73 -11.46
C ASP A 96 -4.36 -6.53 -10.89
N ALA A 97 -3.50 -6.74 -9.91
CA ALA A 97 -2.81 -5.64 -9.23
C ALA A 97 -1.95 -4.81 -10.19
N LEU A 98 -2.03 -3.51 -10.00
CA LEU A 98 -1.20 -2.53 -10.71
C LEU A 98 -0.46 -1.67 -9.68
N PRO A 99 0.80 -1.32 -9.96
CA PRO A 99 1.54 -0.42 -9.07
C PRO A 99 0.96 0.99 -9.16
N ILE A 100 0.74 1.60 -8.02
CA ILE A 100 0.32 2.99 -7.90
C ILE A 100 1.52 3.89 -7.60
N HIS A 101 2.43 3.40 -6.75
CA HIS A 101 3.55 4.19 -6.28
C HIS A 101 4.64 3.27 -5.71
N MET A 102 5.89 3.69 -5.81
CA MET A 102 7.01 3.00 -5.16
C MET A 102 7.70 3.96 -4.21
N ILE A 103 7.95 3.50 -3.00
CA ILE A 103 8.70 4.25 -1.99
C ILE A 103 10.18 4.03 -2.25
N LYS A 104 10.92 5.09 -2.52
CA LYS A 104 12.33 4.99 -2.92
C LYS A 104 13.29 5.06 -1.76
N ASP A 105 12.96 5.83 -0.73
CA ASP A 105 13.89 6.20 0.32
C ASP A 105 13.41 5.76 1.70
N SER A 106 14.34 5.68 2.65
CA SER A 106 13.99 5.57 4.06
C SER A 106 13.07 6.71 4.46
N ALA A 107 12.32 6.52 5.52
CA ALA A 107 11.43 7.54 6.04
C ALA A 107 11.74 7.80 7.51
N PRO A 108 11.57 9.05 7.98
CA PRO A 108 11.80 9.35 9.40
C PRO A 108 10.73 8.71 10.28
N GLU A 109 11.16 8.32 11.47
CA GLU A 109 10.30 7.72 12.49
C GLU A 109 9.36 8.74 13.10
N ARG A 110 8.27 8.26 13.69
CA ARG A 110 7.34 9.00 14.54
C ARG A 110 6.72 10.19 13.84
N GLN A 111 6.60 10.12 12.54
CA GLN A 111 5.89 11.11 11.73
C GLN A 111 5.43 10.47 10.45
N MET A 112 4.42 11.07 9.84
CA MET A 112 3.94 10.62 8.54
C MET A 112 4.80 11.22 7.44
N THR A 113 5.14 10.40 6.46
CA THR A 113 5.64 10.85 5.17
C THR A 113 4.50 10.73 4.17
N TYR A 114 4.20 11.82 3.46
CA TYR A 114 3.14 11.83 2.46
C TYR A 114 3.74 11.93 1.08
N GLU A 115 3.21 11.14 0.15
CA GLU A 115 3.65 11.14 -1.24
C GLU A 115 2.45 11.14 -2.17
N GLN A 116 2.51 11.98 -3.20
CA GLN A 116 1.47 12.02 -4.22
C GLN A 116 1.57 10.77 -5.10
N THR A 117 0.44 10.25 -5.50
CA THR A 117 0.36 9.11 -6.40
C THR A 117 -0.10 9.56 -7.77
N ASN A 118 0.31 8.83 -8.79
CA ASN A 118 -0.13 9.09 -10.15
C ASN A 118 -1.09 7.96 -10.56
N CYS A 119 -2.33 8.08 -10.12
CA CYS A 119 -3.33 7.04 -10.31
C CYS A 119 -4.59 7.67 -10.91
N SER A 120 -5.04 7.15 -12.05
CA SER A 120 -6.27 7.60 -12.70
C SER A 120 -7.38 6.55 -12.66
N ARG A 121 -7.05 5.32 -12.34
CA ARG A 121 -7.99 4.21 -12.27
C ARG A 121 -8.51 4.03 -10.84
N GLY A 122 -9.80 3.67 -10.70
CA GLY A 122 -10.37 3.35 -9.41
C GLY A 122 -10.04 1.92 -8.98
N PHE A 123 -9.70 1.76 -7.71
CA PHE A 123 -9.40 0.46 -7.11
C PHE A 123 -10.21 0.25 -5.85
N ARG A 124 -10.77 -0.94 -5.67
CA ARG A 124 -11.43 -1.34 -4.44
C ARG A 124 -10.44 -1.80 -3.38
N TYR A 125 -9.39 -2.50 -3.80
CA TYR A 125 -8.37 -3.05 -2.89
C TYR A 125 -7.06 -2.30 -3.08
N VAL A 126 -6.48 -1.85 -1.98
CA VAL A 126 -5.21 -1.12 -2.00
C VAL A 126 -4.29 -1.70 -0.94
N ARG A 127 -2.99 -1.77 -1.23
CA ARG A 127 -2.05 -2.38 -0.29
C ARG A 127 -0.64 -1.80 -0.39
N TYR A 128 0.07 -1.94 0.71
CA TYR A 128 1.50 -1.74 0.84
C TYR A 128 2.16 -3.11 0.78
N VAL A 129 2.99 -3.34 -0.23
CA VAL A 129 3.74 -4.58 -0.40
C VAL A 129 5.15 -4.35 0.09
N SER A 130 5.55 -5.11 1.10
CA SER A 130 6.88 -4.99 1.69
C SER A 130 7.97 -5.43 0.70
N PRO A 131 9.16 -4.83 0.76
CA PRO A 131 10.29 -5.35 0.00
C PRO A 131 10.60 -6.80 0.38
N ASN A 132 11.25 -7.52 -0.52
CA ASN A 132 11.69 -8.89 -0.24
C ASN A 132 12.83 -8.89 0.76
N ASP A 133 12.97 -10.00 1.45
CA ASP A 133 14.03 -10.29 2.43
C ASP A 133 13.98 -9.45 3.69
N VAL A 134 12.89 -8.68 3.89
CA VAL A 134 12.62 -7.98 5.13
C VAL A 134 11.20 -8.26 5.58
N ARG A 135 10.99 -8.27 6.88
CA ARG A 135 9.63 -8.32 7.42
C ARG A 135 8.90 -7.03 7.03
N CYS A 136 7.61 -7.11 6.81
CA CYS A 136 6.81 -5.90 6.68
C CYS A 136 6.83 -5.19 8.04
N ASN A 137 7.51 -4.07 8.10
CA ASN A 137 7.73 -3.31 9.34
C ASN A 137 7.23 -1.89 9.13
N LEU A 138 6.00 -1.66 9.54
CA LEU A 138 5.30 -0.41 9.29
C LEU A 138 4.53 0.00 10.54
N ALA A 139 4.66 1.27 10.93
CA ALA A 139 3.92 1.80 12.09
C ALA A 139 2.57 2.35 11.69
N GLU A 140 2.49 3.10 10.58
CA GLU A 140 1.24 3.72 10.11
C GLU A 140 1.15 3.72 8.59
N LEU A 141 -0.07 3.58 8.09
CA LEU A 141 -0.38 3.61 6.66
C LEU A 141 -1.69 4.35 6.44
N GLU A 142 -1.69 5.25 5.47
CA GLU A 142 -2.87 6.03 5.10
C GLU A 142 -3.02 6.08 3.60
N PHE A 143 -4.26 6.00 3.15
CA PHE A 143 -4.63 6.20 1.74
C PHE A 143 -5.60 7.37 1.66
N TYR A 144 -5.39 8.24 0.70
CA TYR A 144 -6.25 9.39 0.43
C TYR A 144 -6.75 9.34 -1.00
N GLY A 145 -7.99 9.73 -1.17
CA GLY A 145 -8.59 9.76 -2.50
C GLY A 145 -10.09 10.00 -2.42
N TYR A 146 -10.79 9.54 -3.42
CA TYR A 146 -12.24 9.71 -3.53
C TYR A 146 -12.85 8.56 -4.32
N GLU A 147 -14.12 8.28 -4.02
CA GLU A 147 -14.85 7.22 -4.73
C GLU A 147 -15.01 7.58 -6.20
N GLY A 148 -14.80 6.59 -7.06
CA GLY A 148 -14.94 6.75 -8.50
C GLY A 148 -14.35 5.57 -9.25
N GLU A 149 -14.84 5.36 -10.47
CA GLU A 149 -14.32 4.31 -11.37
C GLU A 149 -12.98 4.71 -11.98
N GLY A 150 -12.75 5.99 -12.12
CA GLY A 150 -11.56 6.49 -12.75
C GLY A 150 -11.59 6.37 -14.26
N ASP A 151 -10.45 6.61 -14.86
CA ASP A 151 -10.27 6.61 -16.31
C ASP A 151 -9.12 5.68 -16.69
N ASP A 152 -9.44 4.64 -17.43
CA ASP A 152 -8.48 3.66 -17.91
C ASP A 152 -7.84 4.06 -19.24
N SER A 153 -8.22 5.19 -19.82
CA SER A 153 -7.78 5.56 -21.18
C SER A 153 -6.26 5.62 -21.30
N LYS A 154 -5.58 6.14 -20.29
CA LYS A 154 -4.12 6.19 -20.27
C LYS A 154 -3.47 4.80 -20.24
N LEU A 155 -4.07 3.88 -19.54
CA LEU A 155 -3.60 2.51 -19.49
C LEU A 155 -3.77 1.84 -20.86
N TYR A 156 -4.92 2.06 -21.48
CA TYR A 156 -5.17 1.58 -22.84
C TYR A 156 -4.16 2.15 -23.84
N GLN A 157 -3.85 3.42 -23.74
CA GLN A 157 -2.87 4.04 -24.61
C GLN A 157 -1.49 3.39 -24.47
N LEU A 158 -1.09 3.06 -23.27
CA LEU A 158 0.19 2.39 -23.04
C LEU A 158 0.21 0.98 -23.61
N THR A 159 -0.87 0.24 -23.47
CA THR A 159 -0.95 -1.14 -23.95
C THR A 159 -1.17 -1.24 -25.45
N ASN A 160 -1.73 -0.20 -26.06
CA ASN A 160 -2.05 -0.18 -27.48
C ASN A 160 -1.13 0.73 -28.30
N LEU A 161 0.01 1.13 -27.72
CA LEU A 161 0.99 1.88 -28.48
C LEU A 161 1.44 1.09 -29.69
N PRO A 162 1.46 1.73 -30.87
CA PRO A 162 1.87 1.02 -32.08
C PRO A 162 3.32 0.61 -31.99
N THR A 163 3.55 -0.66 -31.98
CA THR A 163 4.90 -1.20 -32.07
C THR A 163 5.44 -1.12 -33.47
N VAL A 164 4.58 -0.83 -34.39
CA VAL A 164 4.94 -0.68 -35.80
C VAL A 164 5.94 0.43 -36.09
N VAL A 165 6.08 1.36 -35.16
CA VAL A 165 7.04 2.43 -35.35
C VAL A 165 8.46 1.93 -35.54
N ILE A 166 8.71 0.73 -35.20
CA ILE A 166 10.00 0.10 -35.43
C ILE A 166 10.17 -0.29 -36.88
N ASN A 167 9.12 -0.24 -37.56
CA ASN A 167 9.09 -0.59 -38.93
C ASN A 167 9.87 0.43 -39.73
N THR A 168 10.92 0.03 -40.30
CA THR A 168 11.74 0.90 -41.13
C THR A 168 11.87 0.34 -42.53
#